data_baccb205e59b4a8b6e77b9cf4d80beee
#
_entry.id   baccb205e59b4a8b6e77b9cf4d80beee
#
_cell.length_a   1.000
_cell.length_b   1.000
_cell.length_c   1.000
_cell.angle_alpha   90.00
_cell.angle_beta   90.00
_cell.angle_gamma   90.00
#
_symmetry.space_group_name_H-M   'P 1'
#
loop_
_entity.id
_entity.type
_entity.pdbx_description
1 polymer ?
#
loop_
_entity_poly.entity_id
_entity_poly.type
_entity_poly.pdbx_seq_one_letter_code
_entity_poly.pdbx_strand_id
1 'polypeptide(L)'
;EMVEQKKSLDKLQADKTLNSKENEHSYNTQPNPCNPNNVDTSKNAQSTLAGTRTILGGGENVYLNPPGLEFTARIDTGAQTSSLNALDIVEFERDGKPFVKFKIIHPQTGEKIELTRRLRRHALVKERNNRESQRRPVVRMRVELANINEHINFTLVDRGRHKHQVLIGRNLLRDLAIVDVSKKFTTVKTDNPENGTTK
;
A
#
# COMPACT_ATOMS: atom_id res chain seq x y z
N GLU A 1 -6.41 -34.55 49.31
CA GLU A 1 -6.20 -33.50 48.27
C GLU A 1 -4.75 -33.00 48.19
N MET A 2 -3.93 -33.10 49.24
CA MET A 2 -2.53 -32.66 49.19
C MET A 2 -1.54 -33.66 48.60
N VAL A 3 -1.90 -34.92 48.41
CA VAL A 3 -1.02 -35.99 47.89
C VAL A 3 -1.09 -36.09 46.34
N GLU A 4 -2.19 -35.65 45.73
CA GLU A 4 -2.35 -35.67 44.26
C GLU A 4 -1.64 -34.51 43.55
N GLN A 5 -1.49 -33.36 44.22
CA GLN A 5 -0.78 -32.23 43.65
C GLN A 5 0.75 -32.43 43.56
N LYS A 6 1.32 -33.28 44.41
CA LYS A 6 2.75 -33.59 44.40
C LYS A 6 3.17 -34.51 43.23
N LYS A 7 2.28 -35.39 42.77
CA LYS A 7 2.55 -36.27 41.63
C LYS A 7 2.48 -35.58 40.26
N SER A 8 1.81 -34.43 40.19
CA SER A 8 1.69 -33.64 38.95
C SER A 8 2.93 -32.74 38.71
N LEU A 9 3.61 -32.33 39.78
CA LEU A 9 4.83 -31.50 39.64
C LEU A 9 6.06 -32.33 39.24
N ASP A 10 6.16 -33.60 39.74
CA ASP A 10 7.31 -34.43 39.40
C ASP A 10 7.30 -34.98 37.97
N LYS A 11 6.13 -34.98 37.31
CA LYS A 11 6.02 -35.36 35.91
C LYS A 11 6.42 -34.26 34.93
N LEU A 12 6.39 -33.01 35.36
CA LEU A 12 6.78 -31.84 34.55
C LEU A 12 8.28 -31.52 34.59
N GLN A 13 9.04 -32.16 35.52
CA GLN A 13 10.48 -31.98 35.61
C GLN A 13 11.28 -33.07 34.88
N ALA A 14 10.67 -34.21 34.54
CA ALA A 14 11.33 -35.32 33.83
C ALA A 14 11.45 -35.08 32.30
N ASP A 15 10.63 -34.22 31.71
CA ASP A 15 10.63 -33.97 30.26
C ASP A 15 11.59 -32.85 29.83
N LYS A 16 12.34 -32.21 30.74
CA LYS A 16 13.27 -31.14 30.41
C LYS A 16 14.73 -31.53 30.24
N THR A 17 15.08 -32.82 30.41
CA THR A 17 16.48 -33.26 30.39
C THR A 17 16.87 -34.16 29.21
N LEU A 18 16.03 -34.27 28.17
CA LEU A 18 16.30 -35.17 27.04
C LEU A 18 16.36 -34.48 25.66
N ASN A 19 16.64 -33.19 25.59
CA ASN A 19 16.82 -32.53 24.27
C ASN A 19 17.99 -31.53 24.25
N SER A 20 19.18 -31.96 24.68
CA SER A 20 20.41 -31.24 24.50
C SER A 20 21.53 -32.21 24.12
N LYS A 21 21.46 -32.73 22.90
CA LYS A 21 22.63 -33.31 22.21
C LYS A 21 22.47 -33.13 20.71
N GLU A 22 23.51 -32.53 20.16
CA GLU A 22 23.99 -32.64 18.77
C GLU A 22 23.28 -31.75 17.72
N ASN A 23 23.85 -30.58 17.51
CA ASN A 23 24.18 -30.13 16.16
C ASN A 23 25.33 -29.09 16.23
N GLU A 24 26.54 -29.61 16.42
CA GLU A 24 27.76 -28.86 16.09
C GLU A 24 27.90 -28.91 14.58
N HIS A 25 27.42 -27.84 13.88
CA HIS A 25 27.82 -27.57 12.51
C HIS A 25 29.08 -26.71 12.54
N SER A 26 30.19 -27.40 12.34
CA SER A 26 31.53 -26.85 12.06
C SER A 26 31.47 -25.88 10.89
N TYR A 27 31.60 -24.58 11.16
CA TYR A 27 31.88 -23.57 10.12
C TYR A 27 33.35 -23.62 9.77
N ASN A 28 33.65 -24.33 8.70
CA ASN A 28 34.99 -24.32 8.12
C ASN A 28 35.19 -23.01 7.32
N THR A 29 35.74 -21.99 7.97
CA THR A 29 36.14 -20.73 7.35
C THR A 29 37.54 -20.92 6.72
N GLN A 30 37.57 -21.30 5.44
CA GLN A 30 38.75 -21.05 4.62
C GLN A 30 38.53 -19.80 3.77
N PRO A 31 39.41 -18.80 3.79
CA PRO A 31 39.36 -17.67 2.89
C PRO A 31 39.74 -18.09 1.48
N ASN A 32 38.81 -18.02 0.53
CA ASN A 32 39.13 -18.16 -0.88
C ASN A 32 39.94 -16.94 -1.35
N PRO A 33 41.12 -17.12 -1.93
CA PRO A 33 41.86 -16.04 -2.57
C PRO A 33 41.07 -15.57 -3.81
N CYS A 34 40.79 -14.29 -3.90
CA CYS A 34 40.23 -13.64 -5.08
C CYS A 34 41.17 -13.88 -6.28
N ASN A 35 40.73 -14.68 -7.22
CA ASN A 35 41.43 -14.84 -8.51
C ASN A 35 40.83 -13.82 -9.50
N PRO A 36 41.60 -12.80 -9.98
CA PRO A 36 41.08 -11.74 -10.83
C PRO A 36 40.86 -12.13 -12.29
N ASN A 37 41.01 -13.40 -12.68
CA ASN A 37 41.03 -13.83 -14.09
C ASN A 37 39.98 -14.90 -14.42
N ASN A 38 38.75 -14.79 -13.91
CA ASN A 38 37.63 -15.58 -14.43
C ASN A 38 36.50 -14.64 -14.85
N VAL A 39 36.67 -14.03 -16.03
CA VAL A 39 35.60 -13.40 -16.76
C VAL A 39 34.83 -14.51 -17.47
N ASP A 40 33.91 -15.17 -16.75
CA ASP A 40 32.91 -16.02 -17.39
C ASP A 40 31.86 -15.12 -18.07
N THR A 41 32.18 -14.74 -19.29
CA THR A 41 31.26 -14.17 -20.28
C THR A 41 30.34 -15.26 -20.80
N SER A 42 29.41 -15.72 -20.04
CA SER A 42 28.22 -16.41 -20.59
C SER A 42 27.20 -16.77 -19.51
N LYS A 43 26.53 -15.78 -18.92
CA LYS A 43 25.13 -15.93 -18.54
C LYS A 43 24.43 -14.66 -18.92
N ASN A 44 23.82 -14.74 -20.09
CA ASN A 44 22.81 -13.88 -20.61
C ASN A 44 21.78 -13.62 -19.51
N ALA A 45 22.07 -12.70 -18.59
CA ALA A 45 21.07 -12.06 -17.79
C ALA A 45 20.30 -11.23 -18.80
N GLN A 46 19.24 -11.82 -19.33
CA GLN A 46 18.14 -11.06 -19.86
C GLN A 46 17.75 -10.08 -18.76
N SER A 47 18.38 -8.91 -18.78
CA SER A 47 17.82 -7.72 -18.18
C SER A 47 16.55 -7.47 -18.99
N THR A 48 15.47 -8.17 -18.60
CA THR A 48 14.14 -7.67 -18.86
C THR A 48 14.21 -6.22 -18.47
N LEU A 49 13.91 -5.36 -19.43
CA LEU A 49 13.74 -3.92 -19.27
C LEU A 49 12.93 -3.69 -17.98
N ALA A 50 13.65 -3.54 -16.88
CA ALA A 50 13.07 -3.04 -15.65
C ALA A 50 12.71 -1.60 -15.98
N GLY A 51 11.45 -1.40 -16.37
CA GLY A 51 10.90 -0.09 -16.63
C GLY A 51 11.35 0.82 -15.51
N THR A 52 11.87 1.99 -15.86
CA THR A 52 12.44 2.95 -14.91
C THR A 52 11.40 3.25 -13.85
N ARG A 53 11.57 2.70 -12.64
CA ARG A 53 10.65 2.92 -11.54
C ARG A 53 10.71 4.37 -11.13
N THR A 54 9.54 4.96 -10.91
CA THR A 54 9.45 6.35 -10.47
C THR A 54 9.89 6.48 -9.02
N ILE A 55 10.75 7.43 -8.71
CA ILE A 55 11.12 7.74 -7.32
C ILE A 55 10.10 8.73 -6.77
N LEU A 56 9.42 8.35 -5.69
CA LEU A 56 8.40 9.14 -4.99
C LEU A 56 8.88 9.46 -3.58
N GLY A 57 8.46 10.62 -3.05
CA GLY A 57 8.65 10.96 -1.64
C GLY A 57 7.58 10.36 -0.73
N GLY A 58 7.67 10.61 0.57
CA GLY A 58 6.65 10.19 1.56
C GLY A 58 5.32 10.94 1.44
N GLY A 59 5.28 12.02 0.69
CA GLY A 59 4.09 12.78 0.30
C GLY A 59 4.25 13.34 -1.10
N GLU A 60 3.21 13.24 -1.93
CA GLU A 60 3.21 13.66 -3.34
C GLU A 60 1.89 14.30 -3.74
N ASN A 61 1.91 15.09 -4.82
CA ASN A 61 0.69 15.55 -5.45
C ASN A 61 0.16 14.47 -6.40
N VAL A 62 -1.12 14.19 -6.30
CA VAL A 62 -1.81 13.19 -7.10
C VAL A 62 -3.07 13.78 -7.71
N TYR A 63 -3.25 13.58 -9.01
CA TYR A 63 -4.48 13.95 -9.70
C TYR A 63 -5.43 12.75 -9.74
N LEU A 64 -6.68 12.98 -9.31
CA LEU A 64 -7.74 11.97 -9.31
C LEU A 64 -8.83 12.31 -10.32
N ASN A 65 -9.21 11.34 -11.14
CA ASN A 65 -10.29 11.50 -12.09
C ASN A 65 -11.30 10.33 -11.99
N PRO A 66 -12.60 10.64 -11.70
CA PRO A 66 -13.09 11.91 -11.19
C PRO A 66 -12.54 12.20 -9.78
N PRO A 67 -12.58 13.41 -9.27
CA PRO A 67 -13.35 14.59 -9.71
C PRO A 67 -12.60 15.48 -10.71
N GLY A 68 -11.38 15.17 -11.12
CA GLY A 68 -10.58 16.07 -11.93
C GLY A 68 -9.81 17.08 -11.09
N LEU A 69 -9.32 16.67 -9.92
CA LEU A 69 -8.65 17.54 -8.94
C LEU A 69 -7.32 16.95 -8.47
N GLU A 70 -6.40 17.84 -8.14
CA GLU A 70 -5.12 17.51 -7.55
C GLU A 70 -5.23 17.51 -6.01
N PHE A 71 -4.73 16.45 -5.39
CA PHE A 71 -4.69 16.27 -3.94
C PHE A 71 -3.26 16.04 -3.48
N THR A 72 -2.93 16.52 -2.29
CA THR A 72 -1.75 16.04 -1.60
C THR A 72 -2.03 14.67 -0.98
N ALA A 73 -1.29 13.67 -1.41
CA ALA A 73 -1.42 12.30 -0.96
C ALA A 73 -0.26 11.87 -0.06
N ARG A 74 -0.56 11.03 0.93
CA ARG A 74 0.46 10.27 1.64
C ARG A 74 0.83 9.03 0.84
N ILE A 75 2.12 8.81 0.61
CA ILE A 75 2.65 7.59 0.02
C ILE A 75 2.95 6.61 1.17
N ASP A 76 2.30 5.45 1.16
CA ASP A 76 2.34 4.50 2.30
C ASP A 76 2.64 3.08 1.82
N THR A 77 3.90 2.68 1.97
CA THR A 77 4.37 1.33 1.60
C THR A 77 3.84 0.25 2.56
N GLY A 78 3.36 0.61 3.75
CA GLY A 78 2.74 -0.29 4.71
C GLY A 78 1.29 -0.63 4.37
N ALA A 79 0.57 0.27 3.67
CA ALA A 79 -0.81 0.06 3.28
C ALA A 79 -0.93 -0.86 2.05
N GLN A 80 -1.78 -1.89 2.13
CA GLN A 80 -2.03 -2.78 0.98
C GLN A 80 -2.85 -2.08 -0.11
N THR A 81 -3.82 -1.24 0.27
CA THR A 81 -4.75 -0.55 -0.64
C THR A 81 -4.69 0.94 -0.44
N SER A 82 -4.94 1.68 -1.51
CA SER A 82 -5.16 3.13 -1.45
C SER A 82 -6.49 3.45 -0.78
N SER A 83 -6.60 4.62 -0.17
CA SER A 83 -7.83 5.10 0.47
C SER A 83 -8.09 6.57 0.17
N LEU A 84 -9.37 6.91 0.11
CA LEU A 84 -9.88 8.25 -0.16
C LEU A 84 -10.79 8.69 1.00
N ASN A 85 -10.61 9.92 1.47
CA ASN A 85 -11.53 10.54 2.40
C ASN A 85 -12.89 10.72 1.73
N ALA A 86 -13.90 10.11 2.31
CA ALA A 86 -15.26 10.14 1.79
C ALA A 86 -16.24 10.33 2.95
N LEU A 87 -17.13 11.30 2.80
CA LEU A 87 -18.17 11.65 3.73
C LEU A 87 -19.54 11.25 3.15
N ASP A 88 -20.55 11.09 4.00
CA ASP A 88 -21.92 10.83 3.61
C ASP A 88 -22.04 9.66 2.62
N ILE A 89 -21.37 8.54 2.93
CA ILE A 89 -21.31 7.36 2.06
C ILE A 89 -22.67 6.66 2.06
N VAL A 90 -23.30 6.57 0.89
CA VAL A 90 -24.59 5.90 0.68
C VAL A 90 -24.47 4.90 -0.47
N GLU A 91 -24.73 3.64 -0.17
CA GLU A 91 -24.78 2.58 -1.18
C GLU A 91 -26.20 2.44 -1.72
N PHE A 92 -26.34 2.24 -3.01
CA PHE A 92 -27.64 2.05 -3.67
C PHE A 92 -27.50 1.19 -4.91
N GLU A 93 -28.60 0.74 -5.44
CA GLU A 93 -28.67 -0.01 -6.68
C GLU A 93 -29.30 0.83 -7.78
N ARG A 94 -28.76 0.75 -8.98
CA ARG A 94 -29.32 1.32 -10.20
C ARG A 94 -29.13 0.36 -11.36
N ASP A 95 -30.23 0.02 -12.03
CA ASP A 95 -30.26 -0.91 -13.17
C ASP A 95 -29.59 -2.26 -12.84
N GLY A 96 -29.90 -2.84 -11.66
CA GLY A 96 -29.33 -4.11 -11.20
C GLY A 96 -27.83 -4.07 -10.88
N LYS A 97 -27.26 -2.88 -10.74
CA LYS A 97 -25.83 -2.69 -10.48
C LYS A 97 -25.62 -1.88 -9.20
N PRO A 98 -24.67 -2.30 -8.33
CA PRO A 98 -24.38 -1.57 -7.11
C PRO A 98 -23.57 -0.32 -7.39
N PHE A 99 -23.98 0.79 -6.77
CA PHE A 99 -23.32 2.08 -6.79
C PHE A 99 -23.11 2.60 -5.38
N VAL A 100 -22.20 3.54 -5.25
CA VAL A 100 -21.98 4.30 -4.01
C VAL A 100 -21.90 5.78 -4.35
N LYS A 101 -22.66 6.57 -3.59
CA LYS A 101 -22.65 8.02 -3.57
C LYS A 101 -21.89 8.47 -2.31
N PHE A 102 -21.03 9.45 -2.45
CA PHE A 102 -20.21 9.97 -1.36
C PHE A 102 -19.76 11.39 -1.66
N LYS A 103 -19.35 12.12 -0.65
CA LYS A 103 -18.79 13.46 -0.80
C LYS A 103 -17.29 13.46 -0.48
N ILE A 104 -16.54 14.23 -1.24
CA ILE A 104 -15.15 14.56 -0.97
C ILE A 104 -15.02 16.06 -0.70
N ILE A 105 -13.94 16.44 -0.05
CA ILE A 105 -13.66 17.87 0.21
C ILE A 105 -12.70 18.38 -0.85
N HIS A 106 -13.09 19.49 -1.53
CA HIS A 106 -12.22 20.15 -2.48
C HIS A 106 -10.93 20.61 -1.77
N PRO A 107 -9.73 20.27 -2.27
CA PRO A 107 -8.48 20.48 -1.53
C PRO A 107 -8.13 21.95 -1.30
N GLN A 108 -8.62 22.87 -2.15
CA GLN A 108 -8.34 24.29 -2.08
C GLN A 108 -9.50 25.11 -1.48
N THR A 109 -10.74 24.85 -1.91
CA THR A 109 -11.91 25.64 -1.46
C THR A 109 -12.58 25.09 -0.21
N GLY A 110 -12.35 23.82 0.15
CA GLY A 110 -13.04 23.17 1.25
C GLY A 110 -14.49 22.75 0.97
N GLU A 111 -14.98 23.03 -0.25
CA GLU A 111 -16.35 22.66 -0.63
C GLU A 111 -16.53 21.15 -0.74
N LYS A 112 -17.74 20.68 -0.43
CA LYS A 112 -18.09 19.27 -0.58
C LYS A 112 -18.55 19.00 -2.01
N ILE A 113 -17.87 18.09 -2.69
CA ILE A 113 -18.19 17.63 -4.04
C ILE A 113 -18.81 16.26 -3.95
N GLU A 114 -20.02 16.09 -4.47
CA GLU A 114 -20.71 14.80 -4.51
C GLU A 114 -20.24 13.99 -5.73
N LEU A 115 -19.90 12.74 -5.50
CA LEU A 115 -19.51 11.78 -6.51
C LEU A 115 -20.36 10.53 -6.43
N THR A 116 -20.69 9.96 -7.58
CA THR A 116 -21.33 8.66 -7.68
C THR A 116 -20.45 7.72 -8.49
N ARG A 117 -20.11 6.56 -7.92
CA ARG A 117 -19.26 5.56 -8.56
C ARG A 117 -19.85 4.16 -8.44
N ARG A 118 -19.50 3.29 -9.40
CA ARG A 118 -19.86 1.89 -9.31
C ARG A 118 -19.12 1.25 -8.12
N LEU A 119 -19.84 0.60 -7.24
CA LEU A 119 -19.27 -0.20 -6.17
C LEU A 119 -18.63 -1.45 -6.77
N ARG A 120 -17.36 -1.66 -6.50
CA ARG A 120 -16.60 -2.81 -7.01
C ARG A 120 -16.69 -4.01 -6.08
N ARG A 121 -16.52 -3.77 -4.81
CA ARG A 121 -16.56 -4.74 -3.71
C ARG A 121 -16.53 -4.01 -2.36
N HIS A 122 -16.56 -4.76 -1.29
CA HIS A 122 -16.22 -4.26 0.05
C HIS A 122 -14.83 -4.78 0.46
N ALA A 123 -14.10 -3.97 1.20
CA ALA A 123 -12.88 -4.37 1.89
C ALA A 123 -13.15 -4.43 3.39
N LEU A 124 -12.67 -5.49 4.04
CA LEU A 124 -12.63 -5.59 5.50
C LEU A 124 -11.28 -5.07 5.97
N VAL A 125 -11.29 -3.99 6.74
CA VAL A 125 -10.08 -3.34 7.25
C VAL A 125 -10.07 -3.39 8.77
N LYS A 126 -9.05 -4.02 9.34
CA LYS A 126 -8.83 -4.00 10.79
C LYS A 126 -8.16 -2.68 11.18
N GLU A 127 -8.77 -1.94 12.07
CA GLU A 127 -8.13 -0.77 12.68
C GLU A 127 -7.29 -1.21 13.88
N ARG A 128 -6.15 -0.54 14.07
CA ARG A 128 -5.16 -0.93 15.10
C ARG A 128 -5.74 -0.95 16.52
N ASN A 129 -6.75 -0.12 16.77
CA ASN A 129 -7.38 0.05 18.08
C ASN A 129 -8.80 -0.56 18.16
N ASN A 130 -9.28 -1.22 17.12
CA ASN A 130 -10.60 -1.82 17.09
C ASN A 130 -10.50 -3.33 16.86
N ARG A 131 -11.17 -4.12 17.70
CA ARG A 131 -11.25 -5.58 17.54
C ARG A 131 -12.08 -5.99 16.33
N GLU A 132 -13.00 -5.12 15.90
CA GLU A 132 -13.89 -5.36 14.78
C GLU A 132 -13.31 -4.83 13.47
N SER A 133 -13.50 -5.60 12.40
CA SER A 133 -13.13 -5.17 11.06
C SER A 133 -14.19 -4.24 10.49
N GLN A 134 -13.79 -3.07 10.02
CA GLN A 134 -14.67 -2.13 9.35
C GLN A 134 -14.86 -2.54 7.88
N ARG A 135 -16.12 -2.68 7.45
CA ARG A 135 -16.48 -2.90 6.06
C ARG A 135 -16.48 -1.56 5.31
N ARG A 136 -15.63 -1.44 4.29
CA ARG A 136 -15.46 -0.20 3.52
C ARG A 136 -15.79 -0.43 2.05
N PRO A 137 -16.61 0.41 1.42
CA PRO A 137 -16.86 0.35 -0.02
C PRO A 137 -15.56 0.60 -0.81
N VAL A 138 -15.44 -0.06 -1.95
CA VAL A 138 -14.30 0.08 -2.86
C VAL A 138 -14.79 0.56 -4.22
N VAL A 139 -14.20 1.65 -4.69
CA VAL A 139 -14.44 2.23 -6.01
C VAL A 139 -13.17 2.25 -6.85
N ARG A 140 -13.31 2.28 -8.17
CA ARG A 140 -12.18 2.41 -9.09
C ARG A 140 -12.12 3.83 -9.64
N MET A 141 -10.91 4.43 -9.59
CA MET A 141 -10.65 5.79 -10.06
C MET A 141 -9.32 5.83 -10.82
N ARG A 142 -9.20 6.76 -11.75
CA ARG A 142 -7.95 7.05 -12.45
C ARG A 142 -7.07 7.92 -11.57
N VAL A 143 -5.81 7.58 -11.50
CA VAL A 143 -4.76 8.28 -10.75
C VAL A 143 -3.65 8.66 -11.69
N GLU A 144 -3.26 9.93 -11.62
CA GLU A 144 -2.06 10.44 -12.28
C GLU A 144 -1.08 10.92 -11.19
N LEU A 145 0.10 10.32 -11.18
CA LEU A 145 1.15 10.59 -10.20
C LEU A 145 2.50 10.54 -10.91
N ALA A 146 3.14 11.69 -11.14
CA ALA A 146 4.29 11.80 -12.02
C ALA A 146 3.98 11.21 -13.42
N ASN A 147 4.79 10.27 -13.87
CA ASN A 147 4.60 9.54 -15.12
C ASN A 147 3.68 8.30 -14.99
N ILE A 148 3.16 8.03 -13.79
CA ILE A 148 2.24 6.92 -13.54
C ILE A 148 0.80 7.39 -13.83
N ASN A 149 0.10 6.66 -14.70
CA ASN A 149 -1.29 6.94 -15.05
C ASN A 149 -2.08 5.62 -15.04
N GLU A 150 -2.75 5.36 -13.91
CA GLU A 150 -3.35 4.06 -13.65
C GLU A 150 -4.77 4.15 -13.10
N HIS A 151 -5.57 3.13 -13.39
CA HIS A 151 -6.87 2.93 -12.76
C HIS A 151 -6.73 1.99 -11.56
N ILE A 152 -6.86 2.53 -10.36
CA ILE A 152 -6.72 1.74 -9.13
C ILE A 152 -7.98 1.73 -8.27
N ASN A 153 -8.01 0.81 -7.33
CA ASN A 153 -9.09 0.69 -6.36
C ASN A 153 -8.78 1.53 -5.12
N PHE A 154 -9.76 2.33 -4.69
CA PHE A 154 -9.74 3.08 -3.44
C PHE A 154 -10.77 2.53 -2.48
N THR A 155 -10.39 2.34 -1.23
CA THR A 155 -11.33 2.18 -0.13
C THR A 155 -11.86 3.55 0.29
N LEU A 156 -13.17 3.69 0.41
CA LEU A 156 -13.80 4.89 0.93
C LEU A 156 -13.87 4.81 2.46
N VAL A 157 -13.44 5.86 3.12
CA VAL A 157 -13.42 5.93 4.58
C VAL A 157 -13.42 7.38 5.03
N ASP A 158 -14.09 7.69 6.14
CA ASP A 158 -13.94 8.99 6.78
C ASP A 158 -12.53 9.13 7.34
N ARG A 159 -11.76 10.03 6.74
CA ARG A 159 -10.39 10.38 7.12
C ARG A 159 -10.29 11.79 7.71
N GLY A 160 -11.39 12.34 8.21
CA GLY A 160 -11.44 13.72 8.72
C GLY A 160 -10.39 14.02 9.81
N ARG A 161 -9.90 12.98 10.51
CA ARG A 161 -8.82 13.08 11.51
C ARG A 161 -7.41 12.96 10.92
N HIS A 162 -7.27 12.67 9.62
CA HIS A 162 -5.97 12.51 8.97
C HIS A 162 -5.58 13.76 8.18
N LYS A 163 -4.29 14.10 8.20
CA LYS A 163 -3.76 15.26 7.48
C LYS A 163 -4.01 15.21 5.96
N HIS A 164 -4.00 14.01 5.38
CA HIS A 164 -4.15 13.81 3.93
C HIS A 164 -5.46 13.11 3.62
N GLN A 165 -6.21 13.67 2.68
CA GLN A 165 -7.47 13.08 2.19
C GLN A 165 -7.22 11.81 1.36
N VAL A 166 -6.05 11.73 0.71
CA VAL A 166 -5.65 10.63 -0.15
C VAL A 166 -4.46 9.90 0.46
N LEU A 167 -4.51 8.57 0.44
CA LEU A 167 -3.40 7.70 0.74
C LEU A 167 -3.19 6.76 -0.44
N ILE A 168 -1.97 6.69 -0.93
CA ILE A 168 -1.55 5.77 -1.99
C ILE A 168 -0.83 4.59 -1.36
N GLY A 169 -1.38 3.41 -1.56
CA GLY A 169 -0.85 2.14 -1.05
C GLY A 169 -0.17 1.30 -2.12
N ARG A 170 0.24 0.09 -1.71
CA ARG A 170 0.97 -0.85 -2.57
C ARG A 170 0.22 -1.27 -3.84
N ASN A 171 -1.10 -1.12 -3.88
CA ASN A 171 -1.89 -1.41 -5.09
C ASN A 171 -1.61 -0.45 -6.27
N LEU A 172 -0.93 0.69 -6.05
CA LEU A 172 -0.32 1.51 -7.10
C LEU A 172 1.19 1.34 -7.13
N LEU A 173 1.84 1.32 -5.96
CA LEU A 173 3.30 1.46 -5.84
C LEU A 173 4.07 0.24 -6.34
N ARG A 174 3.47 -0.97 -6.24
CA ARG A 174 4.15 -2.21 -6.60
C ARG A 174 4.57 -2.19 -8.07
N ASP A 175 5.83 -2.47 -8.30
CA ASP A 175 6.49 -2.56 -9.61
C ASP A 175 6.62 -1.22 -10.37
N LEU A 176 5.94 -0.15 -9.93
CA LEU A 176 5.92 1.17 -10.58
C LEU A 176 6.80 2.20 -9.88
N ALA A 177 6.96 2.10 -8.55
CA ALA A 177 7.64 3.14 -7.77
C ALA A 177 8.60 2.60 -6.71
N ILE A 178 9.59 3.45 -6.39
CA ILE A 178 10.47 3.34 -5.21
C ILE A 178 10.16 4.55 -4.33
N VAL A 179 10.05 4.35 -3.01
CA VAL A 179 9.71 5.42 -2.08
C VAL A 179 10.92 5.82 -1.27
N ASP A 180 11.37 7.07 -1.46
CA ASP A 180 12.38 7.72 -0.63
C ASP A 180 11.68 8.51 0.49
N VAL A 181 11.65 7.93 1.68
CA VAL A 181 10.93 8.51 2.82
C VAL A 181 11.55 9.80 3.36
N SER A 182 12.78 10.11 2.97
CA SER A 182 13.46 11.35 3.35
C SER A 182 12.96 12.56 2.56
N LYS A 183 12.27 12.32 1.44
CA LYS A 183 11.80 13.33 0.51
C LYS A 183 10.28 13.50 0.52
N LYS A 184 9.83 14.64 0.00
CA LYS A 184 8.43 14.95 -0.27
C LYS A 184 8.35 15.78 -1.52
N PHE A 185 7.27 15.62 -2.29
CA PHE A 185 6.99 16.38 -3.51
C PHE A 185 8.17 16.31 -4.49
N THR A 186 8.63 15.09 -4.76
CA THR A 186 9.73 14.83 -5.68
C THR A 186 9.29 14.89 -7.14
N THR A 187 7.98 14.81 -7.38
CA THR A 187 7.41 14.80 -8.72
C THR A 187 7.16 16.23 -9.19
N VAL A 188 7.85 16.63 -10.23
CA VAL A 188 7.56 17.90 -10.95
C VAL A 188 6.25 17.71 -11.70
N LYS A 189 5.38 18.73 -11.69
CA LYS A 189 4.22 18.76 -12.60
C LYS A 189 4.76 18.67 -14.02
N THR A 190 4.46 17.60 -14.72
CA THR A 190 4.53 17.62 -16.18
C THR A 190 3.34 18.46 -16.63
N ASP A 191 3.57 19.72 -16.93
CA ASP A 191 2.60 20.56 -17.63
C ASP A 191 2.31 19.82 -18.95
N ASN A 192 1.14 19.23 -19.05
CA ASN A 192 0.69 18.57 -20.26
C ASN A 192 0.37 19.68 -21.27
N PRO A 193 1.10 19.83 -22.39
CA PRO A 193 0.91 20.92 -23.34
C PRO A 193 -0.35 20.77 -24.22
N GLU A 194 -1.28 19.88 -23.87
CA GLU A 194 -2.50 19.63 -24.65
C GLU A 194 -3.72 20.40 -24.13
N ASN A 195 -3.63 21.71 -23.96
CA ASN A 195 -4.77 22.63 -24.02
C ASN A 195 -4.38 23.90 -24.78
N GLY A 196 -3.74 23.71 -25.93
CA GLY A 196 -3.54 24.74 -26.95
C GLY A 196 -4.85 24.98 -27.69
N THR A 197 -5.52 26.02 -27.28
CA THR A 197 -6.57 26.79 -27.95
C THR A 197 -6.47 26.74 -29.48
N THR A 198 -7.47 26.15 -30.12
CA THR A 198 -7.78 26.49 -31.52
C THR A 198 -8.82 27.61 -31.50
N LYS A 199 -8.40 28.77 -31.97
CA LYS A 199 -9.27 29.87 -32.33
C LYS A 199 -10.17 29.49 -33.52
#